data_54499b2d05b8a0c3990b0b0e21ffe787
#
_entry.id   54499b2d05b8a0c3990b0b0e21ffe787
#
_cell.length_a   1.000
_cell.length_b   1.000
_cell.length_c   1.000
_cell.angle_alpha   90.00
_cell.angle_beta   90.00
_cell.angle_gamma   90.00
#
_symmetry.space_group_name_H-M   'P 1'
#
loop_
_entity.id
_entity.type
_entity.pdbx_description
1 polymer ?
#
loop_
_entity_poly.entity_id
_entity_poly.type
_entity_poly.pdbx_seq_one_letter_code
_entity_poly.pdbx_strand_id
1 'polypeptide(L)'
;METGIIKNMNDTYTNIEKLVALVARLRGENGCPWDREQTRETLKPMLIEEAFETLDALDSDDPAELKDELGDLLFQIVFHSQIAREKGEFDLGDVIDRSHEKMTRRHPHIFGQADLKTSEDVLKNWEDIKAAEKGTTSPSRHDSERSLLDGIPKKIPALYRAYQMTAKVARVGFDWERLEDVLSKLNEEAAELNEAVSSGDQEQIIGEIGDLLFVAVNVARTLGVDPETALERSNRKFERRFRYIETAVKQQGRELKDASLAEMDALWNEAKTGEHES
;
A
#
# COMPACT_ATOMS: atom_id res chain seq x y z
N MET A 1 -29.54 22.34 4.69
CA MET A 1 -28.35 21.50 4.48
C MET A 1 -28.66 20.24 3.64
N GLU A 2 -29.82 19.60 3.76
CA GLU A 2 -30.18 18.37 2.98
C GLU A 2 -30.28 18.58 1.46
N THR A 3 -30.79 19.73 1.00
CA THR A 3 -30.96 20.00 -0.45
C THR A 3 -29.65 20.16 -1.23
N GLY A 4 -28.55 20.56 -0.58
CA GLY A 4 -27.25 20.69 -1.22
C GLY A 4 -26.55 19.34 -1.44
N ILE A 5 -26.68 18.41 -0.50
CA ILE A 5 -26.07 17.06 -0.56
C ILE A 5 -26.76 16.23 -1.66
N ILE A 6 -28.10 16.30 -1.77
CA ILE A 6 -28.87 15.54 -2.76
C ILE A 6 -28.56 16.00 -4.20
N LYS A 7 -28.33 17.30 -4.40
CA LYS A 7 -27.98 17.85 -5.72
C LYS A 7 -26.59 17.37 -6.16
N ASN A 8 -25.63 17.32 -5.25
CA ASN A 8 -24.29 16.80 -5.50
C ASN A 8 -24.27 15.28 -5.79
N MET A 9 -25.15 14.51 -5.16
CA MET A 9 -25.24 13.06 -5.42
C MET A 9 -25.69 12.76 -6.86
N ASN A 10 -26.74 13.41 -7.36
CA ASN A 10 -27.20 13.23 -8.73
C ASN A 10 -26.11 13.62 -9.76
N ASP A 11 -25.36 14.70 -9.51
CA ASP A 11 -24.26 15.11 -10.37
C ASP A 11 -23.14 14.05 -10.37
N THR A 12 -22.85 13.44 -9.24
CA THR A 12 -21.83 12.39 -9.10
C THR A 12 -22.22 11.13 -9.87
N TYR A 13 -23.46 10.68 -9.79
CA TYR A 13 -23.94 9.53 -10.58
C TYR A 13 -23.79 9.78 -12.08
N THR A 14 -24.22 10.95 -12.55
CA THR A 14 -24.07 11.35 -13.96
C THR A 14 -22.58 11.38 -14.39
N ASN A 15 -21.65 11.76 -13.52
CA ASN A 15 -20.23 11.78 -13.84
C ASN A 15 -19.63 10.37 -13.94
N ILE A 16 -20.04 9.43 -13.09
CA ILE A 16 -19.63 8.02 -13.20
C ILE A 16 -20.12 7.43 -14.52
N GLU A 17 -21.38 7.69 -14.91
CA GLU A 17 -21.92 7.25 -16.20
C GLU A 17 -21.13 7.80 -17.38
N LYS A 18 -20.69 9.08 -17.33
CA LYS A 18 -19.84 9.68 -18.36
C LYS A 18 -18.49 8.99 -18.47
N LEU A 19 -17.86 8.63 -17.34
CA LEU A 19 -16.59 7.92 -17.33
C LEU A 19 -16.72 6.51 -17.90
N VAL A 20 -17.77 5.78 -17.54
CA VAL A 20 -18.10 4.46 -18.11
C VAL A 20 -18.32 4.54 -19.61
N ALA A 21 -19.10 5.53 -20.07
CA ALA A 21 -19.34 5.75 -21.49
C ALA A 21 -18.07 6.14 -22.26
N LEU A 22 -17.18 6.93 -21.64
CA LEU A 22 -15.87 7.29 -22.19
C LEU A 22 -15.04 6.04 -22.46
N VAL A 23 -14.84 5.19 -21.46
CA VAL A 23 -14.02 3.97 -21.58
C VAL A 23 -14.64 2.99 -22.59
N ALA A 24 -15.95 2.82 -22.57
CA ALA A 24 -16.64 1.99 -23.56
C ALA A 24 -16.45 2.52 -24.99
N ARG A 25 -16.41 3.84 -25.18
CA ARG A 25 -16.13 4.47 -26.49
C ARG A 25 -14.66 4.31 -26.90
N LEU A 26 -13.71 4.48 -26.00
CA LEU A 26 -12.28 4.27 -26.26
C LEU A 26 -11.98 2.85 -26.75
N ARG A 27 -12.69 1.84 -26.20
CA ARG A 27 -12.55 0.44 -26.56
C ARG A 27 -13.48 -0.03 -27.68
N GLY A 28 -14.42 0.81 -28.09
CA GLY A 28 -15.39 0.47 -29.13
C GLY A 28 -14.77 0.33 -30.54
N GLU A 29 -15.56 -0.08 -31.52
CA GLU A 29 -15.13 -0.37 -32.90
C GLU A 29 -14.34 0.78 -33.55
N ASN A 30 -14.75 2.03 -33.31
CA ASN A 30 -14.07 3.24 -33.80
C ASN A 30 -13.31 3.98 -32.67
N GLY A 31 -12.90 3.26 -31.64
CA GLY A 31 -12.18 3.81 -30.50
C GLY A 31 -10.67 3.89 -30.72
N CYS A 32 -9.94 4.19 -29.65
CA CYS A 32 -8.51 4.29 -29.66
C CYS A 32 -7.83 2.93 -29.95
N PRO A 33 -6.97 2.80 -30.95
CA PRO A 33 -6.30 1.53 -31.26
C PRO A 33 -5.53 0.97 -30.07
N TRP A 34 -4.83 1.81 -29.31
CA TRP A 34 -4.06 1.42 -28.16
C TRP A 34 -4.96 0.88 -27.01
N ASP A 35 -6.05 1.59 -26.69
CA ASP A 35 -6.98 1.15 -25.64
C ASP A 35 -7.67 -0.16 -25.98
N ARG A 36 -7.95 -0.42 -27.26
CA ARG A 36 -8.58 -1.65 -27.73
C ARG A 36 -7.67 -2.88 -27.59
N GLU A 37 -6.35 -2.71 -27.70
CA GLU A 37 -5.37 -3.78 -27.53
C GLU A 37 -5.11 -4.13 -26.07
N GLN A 38 -5.52 -3.27 -25.13
CA GLN A 38 -5.27 -3.51 -23.70
C GLN A 38 -6.01 -4.73 -23.17
N THR A 39 -5.30 -5.48 -22.34
CA THR A 39 -5.78 -6.64 -21.60
C THR A 39 -5.62 -6.39 -20.09
N ARG A 40 -6.20 -7.26 -19.26
CA ARG A 40 -5.97 -7.21 -17.80
C ARG A 40 -4.49 -7.33 -17.46
N GLU A 41 -3.72 -8.10 -18.22
CA GLU A 41 -2.29 -8.30 -18.01
C GLU A 41 -1.49 -7.05 -18.35
N THR A 42 -1.78 -6.41 -19.49
CA THR A 42 -1.04 -5.22 -19.95
C THR A 42 -1.32 -3.99 -19.07
N LEU A 43 -2.49 -3.92 -18.42
CA LEU A 43 -2.87 -2.82 -17.52
C LEU A 43 -2.38 -3.01 -16.06
N LYS A 44 -1.85 -4.18 -15.69
CA LYS A 44 -1.32 -4.38 -14.32
C LYS A 44 -0.25 -3.38 -13.90
N PRO A 45 0.75 -3.05 -14.74
CA PRO A 45 1.75 -2.04 -14.37
C PRO A 45 1.12 -0.68 -14.09
N MET A 46 0.19 -0.23 -14.94
CA MET A 46 -0.50 1.06 -14.78
C MET A 46 -1.32 1.12 -13.50
N LEU A 47 -2.08 0.06 -13.18
CA LEU A 47 -2.83 0.02 -11.92
C LEU A 47 -1.92 0.13 -10.69
N ILE A 48 -0.69 -0.42 -10.76
CA ILE A 48 0.30 -0.29 -9.69
C ILE A 48 0.85 1.13 -9.64
N GLU A 49 1.15 1.73 -10.80
CA GLU A 49 1.64 3.09 -10.95
C GLU A 49 0.65 4.08 -10.35
N GLU A 50 -0.61 4.10 -10.79
CA GLU A 50 -1.67 4.96 -10.23
C GLU A 50 -1.87 4.77 -8.72
N ALA A 51 -1.71 3.53 -8.23
CA ALA A 51 -1.81 3.29 -6.78
C ALA A 51 -0.66 3.94 -6.01
N PHE A 52 0.56 3.94 -6.54
CA PHE A 52 1.71 4.60 -5.91
C PHE A 52 1.64 6.13 -6.06
N GLU A 53 1.23 6.65 -7.22
CA GLU A 53 1.03 8.08 -7.43
C GLU A 53 -0.07 8.64 -6.50
N THR A 54 -1.15 7.88 -6.29
CA THR A 54 -2.15 8.20 -5.25
C THR A 54 -1.54 8.27 -3.85
N LEU A 55 -0.62 7.34 -3.49
CA LEU A 55 0.07 7.38 -2.20
C LEU A 55 0.98 8.60 -2.08
N ASP A 56 1.71 8.95 -3.13
CA ASP A 56 2.56 10.15 -3.17
C ASP A 56 1.72 11.43 -3.01
N ALA A 57 0.58 11.51 -3.70
CA ALA A 57 -0.35 12.62 -3.59
C ALA A 57 -0.97 12.75 -2.19
N LEU A 58 -1.23 11.63 -1.50
CA LEU A 58 -1.67 11.64 -0.09
C LEU A 58 -0.62 12.22 0.85
N ASP A 59 0.66 12.09 0.51
CA ASP A 59 1.76 12.60 1.32
C ASP A 59 2.16 14.04 0.95
N SER A 60 1.73 14.56 -0.23
CA SER A 60 2.06 15.91 -0.69
C SER A 60 1.23 17.01 -0.03
N ASP A 61 0.12 16.68 0.65
CA ASP A 61 -0.89 17.62 1.19
C ASP A 61 -1.51 18.54 0.10
N ASP A 62 -1.40 18.18 -1.20
CA ASP A 62 -2.05 18.91 -2.30
C ASP A 62 -3.38 18.26 -2.70
N PRO A 63 -4.55 18.86 -2.35
CA PRO A 63 -5.85 18.32 -2.71
C PRO A 63 -6.11 18.27 -4.22
N ALA A 64 -5.41 19.08 -5.04
CA ALA A 64 -5.57 19.06 -6.49
C ALA A 64 -4.86 17.82 -7.08
N GLU A 65 -3.64 17.57 -6.68
CA GLU A 65 -2.88 16.38 -7.05
C GLU A 65 -3.63 15.10 -6.60
N LEU A 66 -4.02 15.01 -5.34
CA LEU A 66 -4.77 13.86 -4.83
C LEU A 66 -6.08 13.61 -5.60
N LYS A 67 -6.78 14.65 -6.02
CA LYS A 67 -8.00 14.52 -6.83
C LYS A 67 -7.70 13.93 -8.20
N ASP A 68 -6.61 14.34 -8.82
CA ASP A 68 -6.23 13.88 -10.15
C ASP A 68 -5.80 12.40 -10.08
N GLU A 69 -4.95 12.01 -9.13
CA GLU A 69 -4.51 10.61 -8.94
C GLU A 69 -5.65 9.66 -8.54
N LEU A 70 -6.57 10.10 -7.68
CA LEU A 70 -7.79 9.34 -7.40
C LEU A 70 -8.67 9.17 -8.65
N GLY A 71 -8.66 10.13 -9.56
CA GLY A 71 -9.34 10.07 -10.86
C GLY A 71 -8.73 8.99 -11.75
N ASP A 72 -7.40 8.92 -11.82
CA ASP A 72 -6.66 7.95 -12.63
C ASP A 72 -6.81 6.54 -12.08
N LEU A 73 -6.73 6.37 -10.76
CA LEU A 73 -7.03 5.08 -10.12
C LEU A 73 -8.49 4.63 -10.38
N LEU A 74 -9.47 5.54 -10.33
CA LEU A 74 -10.85 5.25 -10.69
C LEU A 74 -10.99 4.87 -12.17
N PHE A 75 -10.24 5.54 -13.07
CA PHE A 75 -10.20 5.20 -14.49
C PHE A 75 -9.73 3.76 -14.71
N GLN A 76 -8.67 3.31 -14.01
CA GLN A 76 -8.21 1.92 -14.06
C GLN A 76 -9.30 0.93 -13.63
N ILE A 77 -10.06 1.25 -12.58
CA ILE A 77 -11.16 0.39 -12.12
C ILE A 77 -12.24 0.25 -13.19
N VAL A 78 -12.65 1.38 -13.79
CA VAL A 78 -13.66 1.40 -14.87
C VAL A 78 -13.14 0.66 -16.10
N PHE A 79 -11.87 0.83 -16.46
CA PHE A 79 -11.26 0.17 -17.62
C PHE A 79 -11.22 -1.35 -17.45
N HIS A 80 -10.78 -1.85 -16.30
CA HIS A 80 -10.80 -3.28 -15.99
C HIS A 80 -12.22 -3.86 -15.99
N SER A 81 -13.20 -3.10 -15.50
CA SER A 81 -14.62 -3.49 -15.51
C SER A 81 -15.18 -3.55 -16.94
N GLN A 82 -14.77 -2.64 -17.83
CA GLN A 82 -15.14 -2.65 -19.24
C GLN A 82 -14.58 -3.90 -19.96
N ILE A 83 -13.30 -4.26 -19.69
CA ILE A 83 -12.70 -5.51 -20.24
C ILE A 83 -13.49 -6.74 -19.76
N ALA A 84 -13.94 -6.76 -18.50
CA ALA A 84 -14.74 -7.84 -17.97
C ALA A 84 -16.11 -7.93 -18.67
N ARG A 85 -16.77 -6.78 -18.87
CA ARG A 85 -18.05 -6.68 -19.60
C ARG A 85 -17.94 -7.20 -21.03
N GLU A 86 -16.86 -6.86 -21.74
CA GLU A 86 -16.60 -7.35 -23.11
C GLU A 86 -16.47 -8.88 -23.17
N LYS A 87 -16.00 -9.49 -22.08
CA LYS A 87 -15.91 -10.95 -21.93
C LYS A 87 -17.20 -11.59 -21.39
N GLY A 88 -18.22 -10.82 -21.05
CA GLY A 88 -19.45 -11.32 -20.46
C GLY A 88 -19.30 -11.86 -19.04
N GLU A 89 -18.30 -11.37 -18.28
CA GLU A 89 -18.00 -11.87 -16.92
C GLU A 89 -18.73 -11.05 -15.84
N PHE A 90 -18.54 -9.75 -15.83
CA PHE A 90 -19.17 -8.76 -14.95
C PHE A 90 -18.96 -7.34 -15.49
N ASP A 91 -19.66 -6.35 -14.94
CA ASP A 91 -19.47 -4.93 -15.25
C ASP A 91 -19.18 -4.09 -13.99
N LEU A 92 -19.08 -2.76 -14.15
CA LEU A 92 -18.83 -1.84 -13.04
C LEU A 92 -19.97 -1.85 -12.01
N GLY A 93 -21.23 -2.06 -12.45
CA GLY A 93 -22.37 -2.18 -11.55
C GLY A 93 -22.19 -3.33 -10.58
N ASP A 94 -21.83 -4.50 -11.09
CA ASP A 94 -21.53 -5.68 -10.27
C ASP A 94 -20.41 -5.44 -9.26
N VAL A 95 -19.36 -4.70 -9.67
CA VAL A 95 -18.24 -4.33 -8.77
C VAL A 95 -18.72 -3.44 -7.63
N ILE A 96 -19.55 -2.43 -7.94
CA ILE A 96 -20.12 -1.51 -6.95
C ILE A 96 -21.05 -2.26 -6.01
N ASP A 97 -21.98 -3.05 -6.52
CA ASP A 97 -22.95 -3.83 -5.73
C ASP A 97 -22.22 -4.80 -4.80
N ARG A 98 -21.24 -5.52 -5.31
CA ARG A 98 -20.42 -6.43 -4.50
C ARG A 98 -19.67 -5.72 -3.38
N SER A 99 -19.15 -4.52 -3.65
CA SER A 99 -18.47 -3.71 -2.64
C SER A 99 -19.47 -3.21 -1.59
N HIS A 100 -20.64 -2.69 -2.01
CA HIS A 100 -21.71 -2.21 -1.15
C HIS A 100 -22.21 -3.32 -0.22
N GLU A 101 -22.59 -4.47 -0.75
CA GLU A 101 -23.04 -5.62 0.04
C GLU A 101 -22.00 -6.06 1.07
N LYS A 102 -20.73 -6.15 0.65
CA LYS A 102 -19.63 -6.51 1.51
C LYS A 102 -19.43 -5.51 2.65
N MET A 103 -19.44 -4.21 2.37
CA MET A 103 -19.26 -3.17 3.37
C MET A 103 -20.45 -3.11 4.35
N THR A 104 -21.67 -3.20 3.84
CA THR A 104 -22.89 -3.25 4.67
C THR A 104 -22.84 -4.43 5.65
N ARG A 105 -22.51 -5.62 5.16
CA ARG A 105 -22.43 -6.82 5.99
C ARG A 105 -21.31 -6.73 7.05
N ARG A 106 -20.20 -6.08 6.73
CA ARG A 106 -19.05 -5.94 7.65
C ARG A 106 -19.21 -4.81 8.67
N HIS A 107 -20.28 -4.02 8.57
CA HIS A 107 -20.62 -2.97 9.54
C HIS A 107 -21.98 -3.22 10.21
N PRO A 108 -22.15 -4.36 10.91
CA PRO A 108 -23.43 -4.70 11.53
C PRO A 108 -23.80 -3.77 12.69
N HIS A 109 -22.85 -2.99 13.20
CA HIS A 109 -23.08 -1.95 14.21
C HIS A 109 -23.69 -0.66 13.62
N ILE A 110 -23.62 -0.48 12.27
CA ILE A 110 -24.24 0.65 11.56
C ILE A 110 -25.52 0.21 10.86
N PHE A 111 -25.49 -0.93 10.15
CA PHE A 111 -26.58 -1.41 9.29
C PHE A 111 -27.37 -2.56 9.90
N GLY A 112 -27.03 -3.02 11.11
CA GLY A 112 -27.68 -4.13 11.83
C GLY A 112 -27.91 -3.79 13.31
N GLN A 113 -27.78 -4.80 14.17
CA GLN A 113 -28.07 -4.69 15.59
C GLN A 113 -26.86 -4.97 16.51
N ALA A 114 -25.65 -5.06 15.97
CA ALA A 114 -24.47 -5.30 16.79
C ALA A 114 -24.11 -4.05 17.61
N ASP A 115 -23.90 -4.21 18.91
CA ASP A 115 -23.48 -3.14 19.81
C ASP A 115 -21.94 -3.17 19.98
N LEU A 116 -21.23 -2.51 19.08
CA LEU A 116 -19.76 -2.37 19.08
C LEU A 116 -19.43 -0.92 19.44
N LYS A 117 -18.69 -0.70 20.53
CA LYS A 117 -18.48 0.63 21.09
C LYS A 117 -17.08 1.17 20.88
N THR A 118 -16.11 0.31 20.62
CA THR A 118 -14.71 0.68 20.41
C THR A 118 -14.23 0.32 19.03
N SER A 119 -13.20 1.00 18.55
CA SER A 119 -12.54 0.65 17.29
C SER A 119 -11.99 -0.77 17.32
N GLU A 120 -11.54 -1.24 18.48
CA GLU A 120 -11.03 -2.59 18.69
C GLU A 120 -12.13 -3.65 18.50
N ASP A 121 -13.32 -3.43 19.09
CA ASP A 121 -14.48 -4.31 18.89
C ASP A 121 -14.88 -4.38 17.41
N VAL A 122 -14.86 -3.24 16.72
CA VAL A 122 -15.17 -3.16 15.29
C VAL A 122 -14.14 -3.94 14.46
N LEU A 123 -12.86 -3.76 14.72
CA LEU A 123 -11.79 -4.47 14.00
C LEU A 123 -11.86 -5.98 14.23
N LYS A 124 -12.09 -6.43 15.46
CA LYS A 124 -12.25 -7.84 15.79
C LYS A 124 -13.45 -8.45 15.05
N ASN A 125 -14.62 -7.81 15.14
CA ASN A 125 -15.82 -8.27 14.45
C ASN A 125 -15.64 -8.29 12.91
N TRP A 126 -14.93 -7.31 12.35
CA TRP A 126 -14.60 -7.26 10.94
C TRP A 126 -13.79 -8.49 10.48
N GLU A 127 -12.78 -8.89 11.25
CA GLU A 127 -11.97 -10.06 10.92
C GLU A 127 -12.75 -11.37 11.09
N ASP A 128 -13.60 -11.46 12.10
CA ASP A 128 -14.49 -12.61 12.30
C ASP A 128 -15.44 -12.81 11.11
N ILE A 129 -16.04 -11.72 10.62
CA ILE A 129 -16.89 -11.75 9.43
C ILE A 129 -16.06 -12.12 8.18
N LYS A 130 -14.86 -11.55 8.01
CA LYS A 130 -13.96 -11.92 6.89
C LYS A 130 -13.56 -13.40 6.92
N ALA A 131 -13.32 -13.96 8.09
CA ALA A 131 -13.01 -15.38 8.25
C ALA A 131 -14.21 -16.25 7.86
N ALA A 132 -15.41 -15.90 8.33
CA ALA A 132 -16.65 -16.60 7.97
C ALA A 132 -16.96 -16.53 6.47
N GLU A 133 -16.77 -15.37 5.81
CA GLU A 133 -16.96 -15.20 4.36
C GLU A 133 -16.05 -16.14 3.54
N LYS A 134 -14.82 -16.35 3.98
CA LYS A 134 -13.88 -17.25 3.30
C LYS A 134 -14.29 -18.71 3.43
N GLY A 135 -14.96 -19.08 4.51
CA GLY A 135 -15.51 -20.43 4.73
C GLY A 135 -16.69 -20.77 3.82
N THR A 136 -17.46 -19.76 3.40
CA THR A 136 -18.70 -19.98 2.61
C THR A 136 -18.49 -19.98 1.09
N THR A 137 -17.38 -19.40 0.58
CA THR A 137 -17.17 -19.18 -0.87
C THR A 137 -16.58 -20.37 -1.63
N SER A 138 -16.14 -21.43 -0.97
CA SER A 138 -15.77 -22.70 -1.60
C SER A 138 -15.65 -23.81 -0.55
N PRO A 139 -16.59 -24.73 -0.47
CA PRO A 139 -16.39 -25.99 0.27
C PRO A 139 -15.49 -26.91 -0.56
N SER A 140 -14.20 -26.55 -0.70
CA SER A 140 -13.22 -27.49 -1.23
C SER A 140 -12.71 -28.38 -0.08
N ARG A 141 -12.46 -29.66 -0.40
CA ARG A 141 -12.10 -30.76 0.52
C ARG A 141 -10.83 -30.55 1.38
N HIS A 142 -10.34 -29.29 1.53
CA HIS A 142 -9.09 -28.92 2.22
C HIS A 142 -9.28 -27.87 3.32
N ASP A 143 -10.46 -27.78 3.96
CA ASP A 143 -10.69 -26.80 5.04
C ASP A 143 -9.80 -27.06 6.29
N SER A 144 -9.27 -28.28 6.46
CA SER A 144 -8.35 -28.64 7.54
C SER A 144 -6.88 -28.21 7.32
N GLU A 145 -6.53 -27.73 6.12
CA GLU A 145 -5.16 -27.32 5.76
C GLU A 145 -4.98 -25.79 5.60
N ARG A 146 -6.02 -25.00 5.88
CA ARG A 146 -5.94 -23.54 5.71
C ARG A 146 -5.09 -22.91 6.80
N SER A 147 -4.05 -22.18 6.37
CA SER A 147 -3.23 -21.36 7.26
C SER A 147 -3.94 -20.05 7.61
N LEU A 148 -3.74 -19.56 8.83
CA LEU A 148 -4.13 -18.22 9.24
C LEU A 148 -3.57 -17.15 8.28
N LEU A 149 -2.40 -17.39 7.69
CA LEU A 149 -1.74 -16.49 6.76
C LEU A 149 -2.31 -16.52 5.34
N ASP A 150 -3.22 -17.43 5.04
CA ASP A 150 -3.89 -17.47 3.75
C ASP A 150 -4.72 -16.20 3.51
N GLY A 151 -4.68 -15.73 2.28
CA GLY A 151 -5.38 -14.52 1.85
C GLY A 151 -4.62 -13.22 2.08
N ILE A 152 -3.34 -13.28 2.51
CA ILE A 152 -2.41 -12.16 2.38
C ILE A 152 -1.90 -12.16 0.93
N PRO A 153 -2.09 -11.06 0.15
CA PRO A 153 -1.64 -11.03 -1.23
C PRO A 153 -0.13 -11.21 -1.32
N LYS A 154 0.33 -12.07 -2.26
CA LYS A 154 1.75 -12.38 -2.39
C LYS A 154 2.55 -11.30 -3.14
N LYS A 155 1.88 -10.39 -3.82
CA LYS A 155 2.48 -9.37 -4.70
C LYS A 155 2.51 -7.96 -4.12
N ILE A 156 2.08 -7.77 -2.88
CA ILE A 156 2.22 -6.50 -2.17
C ILE A 156 3.68 -6.27 -1.76
N PRO A 157 4.10 -5.02 -1.50
CA PRO A 157 5.44 -4.71 -1.01
C PRO A 157 5.86 -5.58 0.17
N ALA A 158 7.14 -5.95 0.23
CA ALA A 158 7.60 -6.98 1.17
C ALA A 158 7.46 -6.57 2.64
N LEU A 159 7.76 -5.31 2.97
CA LEU A 159 7.61 -4.79 4.33
C LEU A 159 6.14 -4.78 4.76
N TYR A 160 5.26 -4.31 3.87
CA TYR A 160 3.82 -4.32 4.14
C TYR A 160 3.26 -5.74 4.28
N ARG A 161 3.78 -6.69 3.50
CA ARG A 161 3.43 -8.11 3.64
C ARG A 161 3.86 -8.67 5.00
N ALA A 162 5.08 -8.40 5.43
CA ALA A 162 5.58 -8.78 6.76
C ALA A 162 4.71 -8.16 7.88
N TYR A 163 4.37 -6.88 7.74
CA TYR A 163 3.45 -6.19 8.65
C TYR A 163 2.10 -6.90 8.75
N GLN A 164 1.48 -7.23 7.61
CA GLN A 164 0.20 -7.94 7.62
C GLN A 164 0.29 -9.35 8.21
N MET A 165 1.40 -10.06 7.94
CA MET A 165 1.64 -11.39 8.52
C MET A 165 1.72 -11.31 10.05
N THR A 166 2.56 -10.43 10.56
CA THR A 166 2.78 -10.28 12.00
C THR A 166 1.55 -9.73 12.72
N ALA A 167 0.86 -8.75 12.15
CA ALA A 167 -0.41 -8.25 12.69
C ALA A 167 -1.50 -9.33 12.75
N LYS A 168 -1.49 -10.27 11.82
CA LYS A 168 -2.48 -11.34 11.76
C LYS A 168 -2.23 -12.42 12.79
N VAL A 169 -0.98 -12.80 13.03
CA VAL A 169 -0.63 -13.83 14.04
C VAL A 169 -0.68 -13.26 15.45
N ALA A 170 -0.43 -11.96 15.65
CA ALA A 170 -0.59 -11.29 16.93
C ALA A 170 -2.01 -11.43 17.50
N ARG A 171 -3.03 -11.43 16.66
CA ARG A 171 -4.46 -11.57 17.06
C ARG A 171 -4.80 -12.92 17.68
N VAL A 172 -4.01 -13.95 17.42
CA VAL A 172 -4.17 -15.28 18.03
C VAL A 172 -3.18 -15.52 19.16
N GLY A 173 -2.55 -14.45 19.66
CA GLY A 173 -1.63 -14.50 20.78
C GLY A 173 -0.19 -14.86 20.41
N PHE A 174 0.15 -14.93 19.12
CA PHE A 174 1.54 -15.09 18.69
C PHE A 174 2.19 -13.71 18.50
N ASP A 175 2.53 -13.08 19.61
CA ASP A 175 3.15 -11.75 19.67
C ASP A 175 4.06 -11.63 20.89
N TRP A 176 4.94 -10.63 20.86
CA TRP A 176 5.73 -10.23 22.04
C TRP A 176 4.85 -9.41 22.99
N GLU A 177 5.01 -9.66 24.29
CA GLU A 177 4.26 -8.93 25.31
C GLU A 177 4.75 -7.48 25.47
N ARG A 178 6.03 -7.22 25.19
CA ARG A 178 6.68 -5.95 25.48
C ARG A 178 7.56 -5.49 24.32
N LEU A 179 7.63 -4.18 24.12
CA LEU A 179 8.49 -3.57 23.11
C LEU A 179 9.97 -3.92 23.32
N GLU A 180 10.41 -3.99 24.59
CA GLU A 180 11.79 -4.35 24.93
C GLU A 180 12.20 -5.73 24.39
N ASP A 181 11.27 -6.65 24.35
CA ASP A 181 11.53 -8.02 23.85
C ASP A 181 11.73 -7.99 22.31
N VAL A 182 10.95 -7.19 21.61
CA VAL A 182 11.12 -6.97 20.14
C VAL A 182 12.45 -6.29 19.86
N LEU A 183 12.81 -5.26 20.64
CA LEU A 183 14.08 -4.56 20.49
C LEU A 183 15.28 -5.45 20.83
N SER A 184 15.13 -6.35 21.82
CA SER A 184 16.15 -7.37 22.13
C SER A 184 16.37 -8.30 20.95
N LYS A 185 15.28 -8.74 20.30
CA LYS A 185 15.37 -9.58 19.09
C LYS A 185 16.05 -8.86 17.93
N LEU A 186 15.76 -7.55 17.75
CA LEU A 186 16.45 -6.75 16.73
C LEU A 186 17.98 -6.72 16.93
N ASN A 187 18.43 -6.61 18.18
CA ASN A 187 19.86 -6.66 18.51
C ASN A 187 20.45 -8.07 18.28
N GLU A 188 19.69 -9.13 18.54
CA GLU A 188 20.07 -10.51 18.26
C GLU A 188 20.30 -10.71 16.77
N GLU A 189 19.33 -10.35 15.89
CA GLU A 189 19.46 -10.44 14.43
C GLU A 189 20.67 -9.64 13.91
N ALA A 190 20.91 -8.46 14.48
CA ALA A 190 22.08 -7.67 14.11
C ALA A 190 23.41 -8.35 14.50
N ALA A 191 23.45 -9.10 15.59
CA ALA A 191 24.62 -9.88 15.99
C ALA A 191 24.81 -11.11 15.07
N GLU A 192 23.73 -11.83 14.76
CA GLU A 192 23.73 -12.98 13.85
C GLU A 192 24.19 -12.59 12.45
N LEU A 193 23.73 -11.42 11.95
CA LEU A 193 24.24 -10.86 10.69
C LEU A 193 25.76 -10.61 10.74
N ASN A 194 26.31 -10.08 11.85
CA ASN A 194 27.76 -9.88 11.99
C ASN A 194 28.52 -11.20 11.98
N GLU A 195 27.98 -12.25 12.58
CA GLU A 195 28.57 -13.60 12.54
C GLU A 195 28.54 -14.18 11.13
N ALA A 196 27.39 -14.07 10.42
CA ALA A 196 27.25 -14.50 9.04
C ALA A 196 28.23 -13.78 8.10
N VAL A 197 28.39 -12.46 8.25
CA VAL A 197 29.39 -11.67 7.49
C VAL A 197 30.80 -12.18 7.78
N SER A 198 31.13 -12.51 9.02
CA SER A 198 32.43 -13.02 9.43
C SER A 198 32.73 -14.41 8.87
N SER A 199 31.70 -15.24 8.69
CA SER A 199 31.82 -16.58 8.08
C SER A 199 32.01 -16.53 6.56
N GLY A 200 31.53 -15.47 5.90
CA GLY A 200 31.52 -15.32 4.45
C GLY A 200 30.46 -16.18 3.75
N ASP A 201 29.52 -16.76 4.49
CA ASP A 201 28.43 -17.55 3.91
C ASP A 201 27.32 -16.64 3.38
N GLN A 202 27.22 -16.54 2.06
CA GLN A 202 26.27 -15.67 1.36
C GLN A 202 24.81 -16.01 1.65
N GLU A 203 24.47 -17.27 1.79
CA GLU A 203 23.09 -17.71 2.07
C GLU A 203 22.69 -17.32 3.50
N GLN A 204 23.59 -17.47 4.47
CA GLN A 204 23.37 -17.00 5.83
C GLN A 204 23.21 -15.47 5.87
N ILE A 205 24.09 -14.73 5.20
CA ILE A 205 23.99 -13.26 5.12
C ILE A 205 22.61 -12.83 4.57
N ILE A 206 22.12 -13.48 3.52
CA ILE A 206 20.78 -13.18 2.95
C ILE A 206 19.68 -13.47 3.98
N GLY A 207 19.80 -14.59 4.70
CA GLY A 207 18.86 -14.95 5.78
C GLY A 207 18.80 -13.88 6.85
N GLU A 208 19.93 -13.55 7.44
CA GLU A 208 20.00 -12.59 8.56
C GLU A 208 19.58 -11.16 8.17
N ILE A 209 19.88 -10.72 6.94
CA ILE A 209 19.33 -9.46 6.42
C ILE A 209 17.79 -9.52 6.35
N GLY A 210 17.24 -10.64 5.90
CA GLY A 210 15.79 -10.85 5.86
C GLY A 210 15.16 -10.81 7.24
N ASP A 211 15.75 -11.47 8.22
CA ASP A 211 15.27 -11.54 9.60
C ASP A 211 15.38 -10.19 10.30
N LEU A 212 16.48 -9.46 10.09
CA LEU A 212 16.64 -8.09 10.58
C LEU A 212 15.53 -7.17 10.05
N LEU A 213 15.24 -7.22 8.74
CA LEU A 213 14.15 -6.44 8.13
C LEU A 213 12.78 -6.86 8.69
N PHE A 214 12.55 -8.14 8.89
CA PHE A 214 11.30 -8.67 9.44
C PHE A 214 11.08 -8.22 10.88
N VAL A 215 12.10 -8.24 11.71
CA VAL A 215 12.01 -7.75 13.10
C VAL A 215 11.86 -6.22 13.13
N ALA A 216 12.50 -5.47 12.22
CA ALA A 216 12.29 -4.03 12.11
C ALA A 216 10.82 -3.70 11.78
N VAL A 217 10.17 -4.48 10.91
CA VAL A 217 8.72 -4.37 10.66
C VAL A 217 7.90 -4.64 11.92
N ASN A 218 8.30 -5.62 12.74
CA ASN A 218 7.63 -5.87 14.02
C ASN A 218 7.77 -4.71 15.00
N VAL A 219 8.94 -4.09 15.10
CA VAL A 219 9.13 -2.87 15.90
C VAL A 219 8.16 -1.77 15.43
N ALA A 220 8.09 -1.53 14.12
CA ALA A 220 7.19 -0.54 13.55
C ALA A 220 5.71 -0.86 13.92
N ARG A 221 5.27 -2.10 13.76
CA ARG A 221 3.93 -2.56 14.11
C ARG A 221 3.61 -2.35 15.60
N THR A 222 4.53 -2.75 16.49
CA THR A 222 4.34 -2.60 17.94
C THR A 222 4.21 -1.12 18.35
N LEU A 223 4.85 -0.23 17.62
CA LEU A 223 4.74 1.22 17.80
C LEU A 223 3.56 1.87 17.04
N GLY A 224 2.76 1.08 16.31
CA GLY A 224 1.66 1.60 15.51
C GLY A 224 2.10 2.40 14.28
N VAL A 225 3.33 2.15 13.80
CA VAL A 225 3.90 2.82 12.62
C VAL A 225 3.79 1.90 11.41
N ASP A 226 3.34 2.43 10.28
CA ASP A 226 3.40 1.72 9.01
C ASP A 226 4.84 1.68 8.48
N PRO A 227 5.42 0.49 8.20
CA PRO A 227 6.83 0.35 7.85
C PRO A 227 7.15 0.87 6.44
N GLU A 228 6.23 0.76 5.47
CA GLU A 228 6.42 1.31 4.12
C GLU A 228 6.46 2.84 4.18
N THR A 229 5.47 3.47 4.84
CA THR A 229 5.44 4.92 5.04
C THR A 229 6.69 5.41 5.78
N ALA A 230 7.16 4.68 6.79
CA ALA A 230 8.37 5.06 7.53
C ALA A 230 9.63 5.03 6.66
N LEU A 231 9.76 3.99 5.82
CA LEU A 231 10.90 3.87 4.90
C LEU A 231 10.81 4.92 3.79
N GLU A 232 9.62 5.15 3.23
CA GLU A 232 9.41 6.16 2.20
C GLU A 232 9.77 7.58 2.67
N ARG A 233 9.39 7.95 3.89
CA ARG A 233 9.85 9.21 4.50
C ARG A 233 11.38 9.29 4.60
N SER A 234 12.05 8.17 4.82
CA SER A 234 13.51 8.13 4.85
C SER A 234 14.12 8.25 3.46
N ASN A 235 13.50 7.63 2.44
CA ASN A 235 13.88 7.77 1.04
C ASN A 235 13.78 9.23 0.58
N ARG A 236 12.64 9.88 0.79
CA ARG A 236 12.42 11.31 0.46
C ARG A 236 13.43 12.22 1.18
N LYS A 237 13.72 11.95 2.44
CA LYS A 237 14.75 12.66 3.19
C LYS A 237 16.13 12.48 2.56
N PHE A 238 16.47 11.26 2.14
CA PHE A 238 17.72 10.97 1.45
C PHE A 238 17.80 11.71 0.11
N GLU A 239 16.78 11.62 -0.73
CA GLU A 239 16.70 12.29 -2.03
C GLU A 239 16.83 13.81 -1.90
N ARG A 240 16.10 14.43 -0.98
CA ARG A 240 16.16 15.86 -0.74
C ARG A 240 17.58 16.32 -0.36
N ARG A 241 18.24 15.60 0.53
CA ARG A 241 19.62 15.91 0.93
C ARG A 241 20.61 15.66 -0.18
N PHE A 242 20.42 14.62 -0.96
CA PHE A 242 21.28 14.33 -2.09
C PHE A 242 21.15 15.37 -3.20
N ARG A 243 19.92 15.82 -3.52
CA ARG A 243 19.68 16.95 -4.43
C ARG A 243 20.34 18.25 -3.97
N TYR A 244 20.42 18.48 -2.66
CA TYR A 244 21.18 19.60 -2.12
C TYR A 244 22.67 19.49 -2.50
N ILE A 245 23.29 18.33 -2.33
CA ILE A 245 24.68 18.07 -2.71
C ILE A 245 24.89 18.33 -4.21
N GLU A 246 24.04 17.75 -5.07
CA GLU A 246 24.10 17.95 -6.52
C GLU A 246 24.05 19.44 -6.89
N THR A 247 23.14 20.17 -6.25
CA THR A 247 22.98 21.61 -6.48
C THR A 247 24.20 22.40 -6.04
N ALA A 248 24.75 22.11 -4.85
CA ALA A 248 25.91 22.79 -4.30
C ALA A 248 27.16 22.55 -5.15
N VAL A 249 27.42 21.32 -5.58
CA VAL A 249 28.55 20.99 -6.45
C VAL A 249 28.40 21.65 -7.83
N LYS A 250 27.20 21.65 -8.40
CA LYS A 250 26.91 22.31 -9.69
C LYS A 250 27.10 23.82 -9.62
N GLN A 251 26.73 24.46 -8.51
CA GLN A 251 26.97 25.91 -8.31
C GLN A 251 28.46 26.27 -8.27
N GLN A 252 29.33 25.33 -7.90
CA GLN A 252 30.78 25.48 -7.98
C GLN A 252 31.36 25.28 -9.40
N GLY A 253 30.50 25.00 -10.40
CA GLY A 253 30.93 24.73 -11.78
C GLY A 253 31.57 23.35 -11.97
N ARG A 254 31.30 22.41 -11.05
CA ARG A 254 31.88 21.05 -11.01
C ARG A 254 30.81 19.99 -11.29
N GLU A 255 31.25 18.82 -11.70
CA GLU A 255 30.39 17.65 -11.78
C GLU A 255 30.45 16.85 -10.48
N LEU A 256 29.36 16.17 -10.11
CA LEU A 256 29.27 15.39 -8.87
C LEU A 256 30.39 14.35 -8.73
N LYS A 257 30.80 13.73 -9.84
CA LYS A 257 31.91 12.75 -9.88
C LYS A 257 33.27 13.32 -9.44
N ASP A 258 33.42 14.65 -9.49
CA ASP A 258 34.66 15.34 -9.11
C ASP A 258 34.67 15.73 -7.62
N ALA A 259 33.56 15.53 -6.92
CA ALA A 259 33.47 15.76 -5.48
C ALA A 259 33.97 14.54 -4.70
N SER A 260 34.76 14.76 -3.67
CA SER A 260 35.21 13.70 -2.76
C SER A 260 34.07 13.28 -1.82
N LEU A 261 34.15 12.06 -1.28
CA LEU A 261 33.20 11.59 -0.27
C LEU A 261 33.14 12.53 0.95
N ALA A 262 34.29 13.02 1.41
CA ALA A 262 34.35 13.94 2.55
C ALA A 262 33.62 15.27 2.27
N GLU A 263 33.73 15.78 1.06
CA GLU A 263 33.02 16.99 0.62
C GLU A 263 31.49 16.74 0.53
N MET A 264 31.09 15.62 -0.06
CA MET A 264 29.69 15.25 -0.11
C MET A 264 29.11 15.05 1.30
N ASP A 265 29.86 14.47 2.23
CA ASP A 265 29.45 14.28 3.63
C ASP A 265 29.30 15.60 4.37
N ALA A 266 30.18 16.57 4.11
CA ALA A 266 30.04 17.93 4.65
C ALA A 266 28.77 18.60 4.17
N LEU A 267 28.48 18.56 2.85
CA LEU A 267 27.24 19.10 2.25
C LEU A 267 25.99 18.37 2.75
N TRP A 268 26.07 17.05 2.97
CA TRP A 268 25.00 16.29 3.59
C TRP A 268 24.65 16.78 4.99
N ASN A 269 25.67 17.07 5.80
CA ASN A 269 25.50 17.60 7.15
C ASN A 269 24.94 19.02 7.15
N GLU A 270 25.32 19.85 6.17
CA GLU A 270 24.70 21.17 5.95
C GLU A 270 23.21 21.05 5.64
N ALA A 271 22.83 20.17 4.69
CA ALA A 271 21.45 19.92 4.34
C ALA A 271 20.62 19.46 5.57
N LYS A 272 21.20 18.60 6.42
CA LYS A 272 20.58 18.13 7.64
C LYS A 272 20.32 19.24 8.65
N THR A 273 21.24 20.21 8.78
CA THR A 273 21.13 21.33 9.71
C THR A 273 20.04 22.31 9.24
N GLY A 274 19.98 22.60 7.94
CA GLY A 274 18.96 23.47 7.35
C GLY A 274 17.52 22.95 7.49
N GLU A 275 17.33 21.63 7.62
CA GLU A 275 16.00 21.02 7.87
C GLU A 275 15.47 21.25 9.29
N HIS A 276 16.33 21.57 10.25
CA HIS A 276 15.92 21.83 11.64
C HIS A 276 15.57 23.30 11.90
N GLU A 277 15.87 24.21 10.97
CA GLU A 277 15.63 25.64 11.09
C GLU A 277 14.36 26.11 10.32
N SER A 278 13.72 25.21 9.58
CA SER A 278 12.47 25.45 8.82
C SER A 278 11.30 24.69 9.42
#